data_44f079a7e9d34951260844bc7f954768
#
_entry.id   44f079a7e9d34951260844bc7f954768
#
_cell.length_a   1.000
_cell.length_b   1.000
_cell.length_c   1.000
_cell.angle_alpha   90.00
_cell.angle_beta   90.00
_cell.angle_gamma   90.00
#
_symmetry.space_group_name_H-M   'P 1'
#
loop_
_entity.id
_entity.type
_entity.pdbx_description
1 polymer ?
#
loop_
_entity_poly.entity_id
_entity_poly.type
_entity_poly.pdbx_seq_one_letter_code
_entity_poly.pdbx_strand_id
1 'polypeptide(L)'
;MESNTSRVSKASKFTDQRQVFTFFVEEMMFGLNVDNVLMLDQNIDKIQRVPVEEQGFCGVIKFQGVVVPVLDFAHRVGIRSGLDAKKQLLEQISQRESQHLDWVQQLSQSLTSGDTFLLDLATSDCDSALWFRQFDSRDETLNDIIHAFIEPHNQLHQAGEQAMKQVRREGSDSVVNDFKHKANQVLLTLKTLGKRAKEQVESDMRQVLLFITDDGKTPRYALLIDEINDVISYDAAEFQSTANGALSQIKKIREILLGIYSRDDQKDCLLFDINKLADEQQTQVKSTA
;
A
#
# COMPACT_ATOMS: atom_id res chain seq x y z
N MET A 1 -15.52 30.53 66.57
CA MET A 1 -14.52 29.53 66.05
C MET A 1 -14.97 29.14 64.68
N GLU A 2 -14.40 29.82 63.70
CA GLU A 2 -14.76 29.68 62.29
C GLU A 2 -13.86 28.60 61.67
N SER A 3 -14.48 27.57 61.11
CA SER A 3 -13.80 26.55 60.34
C SER A 3 -13.81 26.94 58.86
N ASN A 4 -12.67 27.37 58.41
CA ASN A 4 -12.39 27.76 57.03
C ASN A 4 -12.17 26.51 56.16
N THR A 5 -13.20 26.11 55.40
CA THR A 5 -13.10 25.02 54.43
C THR A 5 -12.61 25.57 53.09
N SER A 6 -11.33 25.45 52.84
CA SER A 6 -10.75 25.82 51.55
C SER A 6 -11.27 24.88 50.46
N ARG A 7 -12.13 25.41 49.58
CA ARG A 7 -12.47 24.79 48.29
C ARG A 7 -11.22 24.83 47.36
N VAL A 8 -10.55 23.69 47.24
CA VAL A 8 -9.59 23.48 46.19
C VAL A 8 -10.36 23.40 44.87
N SER A 9 -10.32 24.49 44.11
CA SER A 9 -10.78 24.54 42.74
C SER A 9 -9.94 23.54 41.92
N LYS A 10 -10.56 22.45 41.47
CA LYS A 10 -10.04 21.63 40.41
C LYS A 10 -10.03 22.50 39.13
N ALA A 11 -8.90 23.14 38.86
CA ALA A 11 -8.64 23.67 37.53
C ALA A 11 -8.67 22.47 36.55
N SER A 12 -9.69 22.42 35.70
CA SER A 12 -9.76 21.55 34.54
C SER A 12 -8.54 21.87 33.71
N LYS A 13 -7.57 20.96 33.65
CA LYS A 13 -6.53 20.95 32.61
C LYS A 13 -7.26 20.73 31.30
N PHE A 14 -7.64 21.78 30.60
CA PHE A 14 -7.87 21.73 29.16
C PHE A 14 -6.50 21.41 28.56
N THR A 15 -6.24 20.15 28.34
CA THR A 15 -5.13 19.70 27.50
C THR A 15 -5.37 20.31 26.12
N ASP A 16 -4.36 21.02 25.60
CA ASP A 16 -4.36 21.60 24.24
C ASP A 16 -4.19 20.45 23.24
N GLN A 17 -5.23 19.62 23.15
CA GLN A 17 -5.26 18.42 22.29
C GLN A 17 -5.76 18.84 20.91
N ARG A 18 -5.03 18.41 19.89
CA ARG A 18 -5.39 18.61 18.49
C ARG A 18 -5.91 17.28 17.91
N GLN A 19 -7.09 17.34 17.33
CA GLN A 19 -7.65 16.21 16.58
C GLN A 19 -7.12 16.24 15.16
N VAL A 20 -6.46 15.16 14.76
CA VAL A 20 -5.84 14.99 13.46
C VAL A 20 -6.52 13.84 12.75
N PHE A 21 -7.11 14.12 11.59
CA PHE A 21 -7.55 13.09 10.66
C PHE A 21 -6.32 12.49 10.00
N THR A 22 -6.17 11.17 10.06
CA THR A 22 -4.98 10.46 9.58
C THR A 22 -5.32 9.45 8.49
N PHE A 23 -4.40 9.27 7.55
CA PHE A 23 -4.50 8.31 6.46
C PHE A 23 -3.10 7.81 6.08
N PHE A 24 -3.04 6.65 5.41
CA PHE A 24 -1.80 6.08 4.94
C PHE A 24 -1.59 6.31 3.44
N VAL A 25 -0.32 6.54 3.09
CA VAL A 25 0.18 6.36 1.74
C VAL A 25 1.38 5.42 1.85
N GLU A 26 1.22 4.20 1.37
CA GLU A 26 2.13 3.08 1.65
C GLU A 26 2.36 2.93 3.18
N GLU A 27 3.61 3.02 3.62
CA GLU A 27 3.98 2.88 5.02
C GLU A 27 3.97 4.21 5.81
N MET A 28 3.76 5.34 5.14
CA MET A 28 3.78 6.66 5.77
C MET A 28 2.38 7.08 6.21
N MET A 29 2.27 7.53 7.46
CA MET A 29 1.04 8.10 7.99
C MET A 29 1.06 9.62 7.83
N PHE A 30 0.09 10.14 7.09
CA PHE A 30 -0.15 11.57 6.92
C PHE A 30 -1.35 12.02 7.74
N GLY A 31 -1.36 13.30 8.11
CA GLY A 31 -2.46 13.88 8.84
C GLY A 31 -2.73 15.34 8.52
N LEU A 32 -3.95 15.75 8.75
CA LEU A 32 -4.38 17.16 8.71
C LEU A 32 -5.33 17.43 9.88
N ASN A 33 -5.48 18.70 10.24
CA ASN A 33 -6.43 19.10 11.28
C ASN A 33 -7.85 18.65 10.89
N VAL A 34 -8.56 17.99 11.79
CA VAL A 34 -9.94 17.51 11.54
C VAL A 34 -10.89 18.64 11.16
N ASP A 35 -10.65 19.86 11.62
CA ASP A 35 -11.44 21.06 11.25
C ASP A 35 -11.37 21.39 9.76
N ASN A 36 -10.35 20.90 9.07
CA ASN A 36 -10.19 21.06 7.62
C ASN A 36 -10.85 19.93 6.81
N VAL A 37 -11.44 18.95 7.47
CA VAL A 37 -12.17 17.85 6.83
C VAL A 37 -13.65 18.20 6.74
N LEU A 38 -14.16 18.38 5.52
CA LEU A 38 -15.57 18.62 5.31
C LEU A 38 -16.36 17.31 5.34
N MET A 39 -15.91 16.32 4.57
CA MET A 39 -16.54 14.99 4.47
C MET A 39 -15.66 14.00 3.68
N LEU A 40 -16.07 12.75 3.73
CA LEU A 40 -15.55 11.64 2.93
C LEU A 40 -16.61 11.19 1.93
N ASP A 41 -16.21 10.85 0.69
CA ASP A 41 -17.09 10.27 -0.33
C ASP A 41 -16.34 9.14 -1.06
N GLN A 42 -17.06 8.04 -1.35
CA GLN A 42 -16.52 6.89 -2.09
C GLN A 42 -16.85 6.94 -3.60
N ASN A 43 -17.58 7.96 -4.05
CA ASN A 43 -18.03 8.06 -5.44
C ASN A 43 -16.95 8.61 -6.37
N ILE A 44 -15.82 7.94 -6.46
CA ILE A 44 -14.69 8.32 -7.33
C ILE A 44 -15.06 8.27 -8.83
N ASP A 45 -16.02 7.45 -9.22
CA ASP A 45 -16.49 7.33 -10.61
C ASP A 45 -17.11 8.62 -11.16
N LYS A 46 -17.49 9.54 -10.28
CA LYS A 46 -18.05 10.86 -10.65
C LYS A 46 -16.99 11.90 -11.01
N ILE A 47 -15.70 11.57 -10.87
CA ILE A 47 -14.60 12.46 -11.24
C ILE A 47 -14.60 12.63 -12.77
N GLN A 48 -14.78 13.87 -13.22
CA GLN A 48 -14.69 14.23 -14.62
C GLN A 48 -13.24 14.64 -14.95
N ARG A 49 -12.59 13.87 -15.81
CA ARG A 49 -11.22 14.18 -16.24
C ARG A 49 -11.23 15.46 -17.07
N VAL A 50 -10.28 16.33 -16.80
CA VAL A 50 -10.04 17.57 -17.54
C VAL A 50 -8.65 17.45 -18.17
N PRO A 51 -8.44 17.85 -19.44
CA PRO A 51 -7.14 17.74 -20.11
C PRO A 51 -6.20 18.87 -19.65
N VAL A 52 -5.77 18.77 -18.40
CA VAL A 52 -4.79 19.67 -17.76
C VAL A 52 -3.62 18.80 -17.30
N GLU A 53 -2.41 19.15 -17.73
CA GLU A 53 -1.18 18.49 -17.31
C GLU A 53 -0.64 19.17 -16.04
N GLU A 54 -1.22 18.80 -14.92
CA GLU A 54 -0.76 19.22 -13.59
C GLU A 54 -0.49 17.99 -12.73
N GLN A 55 0.66 17.97 -12.05
CA GLN A 55 1.06 16.83 -11.22
C GLN A 55 0.02 16.57 -10.13
N GLY A 56 -0.50 15.33 -10.10
CA GLY A 56 -1.50 14.90 -9.13
C GLY A 56 -2.91 15.43 -9.36
N PHE A 57 -3.17 16.20 -10.44
CA PHE A 57 -4.52 16.63 -10.76
C PHE A 57 -5.30 15.49 -11.46
N CYS A 58 -6.41 15.05 -10.84
CA CYS A 58 -7.24 13.96 -11.37
C CYS A 58 -8.41 14.43 -12.22
N GLY A 59 -8.83 15.69 -12.04
CA GLY A 59 -10.01 16.24 -12.69
C GLY A 59 -10.87 17.05 -11.72
N VAL A 60 -12.17 17.09 -11.97
CA VAL A 60 -13.13 17.82 -11.14
C VAL A 60 -14.33 16.94 -10.76
N ILE A 61 -14.93 17.24 -9.62
CA ILE A 61 -16.18 16.61 -9.18
C ILE A 61 -17.22 17.68 -8.84
N LYS A 62 -18.49 17.40 -9.13
CA LYS A 62 -19.59 18.30 -8.75
C LYS A 62 -20.11 17.90 -7.38
N PHE A 63 -19.99 18.81 -6.42
CA PHE A 63 -20.48 18.63 -5.05
C PHE A 63 -21.43 19.78 -4.69
N GLN A 64 -22.68 19.47 -4.35
CA GLN A 64 -23.75 20.45 -4.00
C GLN A 64 -23.84 21.65 -4.97
N GLY A 65 -23.66 21.41 -6.27
CA GLY A 65 -23.72 22.45 -7.30
C GLY A 65 -22.41 23.21 -7.55
N VAL A 66 -21.39 23.01 -6.72
CA VAL A 66 -20.04 23.58 -6.86
C VAL A 66 -19.13 22.60 -7.59
N VAL A 67 -18.27 23.10 -8.48
CA VAL A 67 -17.21 22.30 -9.13
C VAL A 67 -15.98 22.35 -8.25
N VAL A 68 -15.52 21.17 -7.81
CA VAL A 68 -14.42 20.98 -6.88
C VAL A 68 -13.27 20.28 -7.59
N PRO A 69 -12.03 20.82 -7.61
CA PRO A 69 -10.87 20.12 -8.14
C PRO A 69 -10.53 18.90 -7.28
N VAL A 70 -10.07 17.84 -7.93
CA VAL A 70 -9.63 16.59 -7.29
C VAL A 70 -8.16 16.39 -7.52
N LEU A 71 -7.41 16.23 -6.44
CA LEU A 71 -5.97 15.99 -6.42
C LEU A 71 -5.68 14.60 -5.85
N ASP A 72 -4.88 13.81 -6.54
CA ASP A 72 -4.28 12.59 -5.98
C ASP A 72 -3.17 12.98 -5.02
N PHE A 73 -3.34 12.67 -3.75
CA PHE A 73 -2.40 13.11 -2.71
C PHE A 73 -1.00 12.55 -2.94
N ALA A 74 -0.87 11.26 -3.20
CA ALA A 74 0.43 10.62 -3.38
C ALA A 74 1.19 11.20 -4.57
N HIS A 75 0.53 11.31 -5.73
CA HIS A 75 1.11 11.91 -6.92
C HIS A 75 1.45 13.40 -6.71
N ARG A 76 0.61 14.13 -5.98
CA ARG A 76 0.83 15.55 -5.69
C ARG A 76 2.10 15.78 -4.89
N VAL A 77 2.35 14.96 -3.88
CA VAL A 77 3.56 15.04 -3.04
C VAL A 77 4.76 14.31 -3.64
N GLY A 78 4.59 13.65 -4.79
CA GLY A 78 5.66 12.96 -5.53
C GLY A 78 6.12 11.68 -4.88
N ILE A 79 5.23 10.98 -4.17
CA ILE A 79 5.45 9.64 -3.64
C ILE A 79 4.62 8.62 -4.41
N ARG A 80 4.97 7.36 -4.28
CA ARG A 80 4.23 6.27 -4.90
C ARG A 80 2.88 6.12 -4.21
N SER A 81 1.82 5.92 -4.99
CA SER A 81 0.50 5.65 -4.43
C SER A 81 0.40 4.21 -3.93
N GLY A 82 -0.32 3.98 -2.83
CA GLY A 82 -0.62 2.64 -2.34
C GLY A 82 -1.39 1.81 -3.36
N LEU A 83 -2.23 2.45 -4.17
CA LEU A 83 -2.92 1.80 -5.28
C LEU A 83 -1.95 1.25 -6.34
N ASP A 84 -0.90 1.99 -6.69
CA ASP A 84 0.11 1.54 -7.66
C ASP A 84 0.96 0.41 -7.07
N ALA A 85 1.27 0.46 -5.77
CA ALA A 85 1.93 -0.63 -5.06
C ALA A 85 1.09 -1.92 -5.11
N LYS A 86 -0.21 -1.82 -4.84
CA LYS A 86 -1.16 -2.95 -4.90
C LYS A 86 -1.29 -3.51 -6.31
N LYS A 87 -1.36 -2.68 -7.35
CA LYS A 87 -1.35 -3.13 -8.76
C LYS A 87 -0.07 -3.91 -9.09
N GLN A 88 1.08 -3.40 -8.69
CA GLN A 88 2.35 -4.12 -8.89
C GLN A 88 2.39 -5.45 -8.13
N LEU A 89 1.82 -5.52 -6.93
CA LEU A 89 1.71 -6.76 -6.18
C LEU A 89 0.84 -7.80 -6.91
N LEU A 90 -0.30 -7.38 -7.49
CA LEU A 90 -1.14 -8.25 -8.33
C LEU A 90 -0.38 -8.81 -9.54
N GLU A 91 0.41 -7.95 -10.20
CA GLU A 91 1.28 -8.37 -11.31
C GLU A 91 2.33 -9.38 -10.84
N GLN A 92 2.98 -9.14 -9.71
CA GLN A 92 3.98 -10.04 -9.13
C GLN A 92 3.40 -11.41 -8.79
N ILE A 93 2.21 -11.46 -8.18
CA ILE A 93 1.52 -12.73 -7.88
C ILE A 93 1.21 -13.49 -9.19
N SER A 94 0.68 -12.78 -10.20
CA SER A 94 0.33 -13.38 -11.49
C SER A 94 1.56 -13.87 -12.26
N GLN A 95 2.66 -13.13 -12.21
CA GLN A 95 3.92 -13.52 -12.84
C GLN A 95 4.48 -14.81 -12.23
N ARG A 96 4.45 -14.94 -10.89
CA ARG A 96 4.92 -16.15 -10.22
C ARG A 96 4.06 -17.37 -10.53
N GLU A 97 2.75 -17.18 -10.65
CA GLU A 97 1.84 -18.22 -11.08
C GLU A 97 2.19 -18.74 -12.49
N SER A 98 2.42 -17.81 -13.45
CA SER A 98 2.82 -18.16 -14.81
C SER A 98 4.19 -18.85 -14.85
N GLN A 99 5.17 -18.36 -14.11
CA GLN A 99 6.52 -18.93 -14.06
C GLN A 99 6.49 -20.41 -13.61
N HIS A 100 5.65 -20.76 -12.65
CA HIS A 100 5.57 -22.15 -12.18
C HIS A 100 4.80 -23.07 -13.15
N LEU A 101 3.83 -22.54 -13.89
CA LEU A 101 3.21 -23.27 -15.00
C LEU A 101 4.24 -23.58 -16.09
N ASP A 102 5.02 -22.59 -16.50
CA ASP A 102 6.08 -22.73 -17.51
C ASP A 102 7.18 -23.69 -17.03
N TRP A 103 7.56 -23.60 -15.75
CA TRP A 103 8.52 -24.49 -15.12
C TRP A 103 8.09 -25.96 -15.21
N VAL A 104 6.85 -26.27 -14.87
CA VAL A 104 6.29 -27.64 -14.94
C VAL A 104 6.26 -28.13 -16.40
N GLN A 105 5.88 -27.27 -17.34
CA GLN A 105 5.84 -27.61 -18.75
C GLN A 105 7.24 -27.93 -19.28
N GLN A 106 8.22 -27.07 -19.03
CA GLN A 106 9.60 -27.25 -19.48
C GLN A 106 10.25 -28.49 -18.86
N LEU A 107 10.03 -28.72 -17.56
CA LEU A 107 10.53 -29.93 -16.91
C LEU A 107 9.89 -31.19 -17.50
N SER A 108 8.58 -31.17 -17.76
CA SER A 108 7.89 -32.30 -18.39
C SER A 108 8.42 -32.60 -19.79
N GLN A 109 8.77 -31.58 -20.57
CA GLN A 109 9.40 -31.72 -21.89
C GLN A 109 10.80 -32.31 -21.77
N SER A 110 11.64 -31.77 -20.89
CA SER A 110 13.00 -32.25 -20.64
C SER A 110 13.02 -33.72 -20.18
N LEU A 111 12.11 -34.11 -19.30
CA LEU A 111 11.96 -35.51 -18.85
C LEU A 111 11.57 -36.45 -19.99
N THR A 112 10.81 -35.95 -20.98
CA THR A 112 10.36 -36.75 -22.13
C THR A 112 11.41 -36.84 -23.23
N SER A 113 12.05 -35.70 -23.59
CA SER A 113 13.03 -35.62 -24.68
C SER A 113 14.44 -36.06 -24.28
N GLY A 114 14.74 -36.02 -22.97
CA GLY A 114 16.11 -36.20 -22.44
C GLY A 114 17.00 -34.97 -22.57
N ASP A 115 16.45 -33.82 -22.97
CA ASP A 115 17.17 -32.58 -23.07
C ASP A 115 17.53 -32.01 -21.69
N THR A 116 18.57 -31.15 -21.67
CA THR A 116 18.98 -30.52 -20.43
C THR A 116 17.90 -29.53 -19.93
N PHE A 117 17.46 -29.70 -18.68
CA PHE A 117 16.62 -28.73 -18.01
C PHE A 117 17.47 -27.52 -17.57
N LEU A 118 17.07 -26.31 -18.00
CA LEU A 118 17.88 -25.09 -17.84
C LEU A 118 17.43 -24.19 -16.69
N LEU A 119 16.26 -24.45 -16.09
CA LEU A 119 15.74 -23.67 -14.97
C LEU A 119 16.19 -24.27 -13.63
N ASP A 120 16.07 -23.46 -12.57
CA ASP A 120 16.41 -23.88 -11.21
C ASP A 120 15.52 -25.03 -10.75
N LEU A 121 16.13 -26.16 -10.46
CA LEU A 121 15.41 -27.34 -9.99
C LEU A 121 15.19 -27.30 -8.47
N ALA A 122 16.19 -26.81 -7.74
CA ALA A 122 16.12 -26.71 -6.29
C ALA A 122 15.32 -25.48 -5.83
N THR A 123 14.54 -25.65 -4.76
CA THR A 123 13.78 -24.54 -4.17
C THR A 123 14.68 -23.40 -3.65
N SER A 124 15.92 -23.72 -3.23
CA SER A 124 16.89 -22.73 -2.74
C SER A 124 17.23 -21.66 -3.77
N ASP A 125 17.19 -22.00 -5.04
CA ASP A 125 17.65 -21.15 -6.15
C ASP A 125 16.45 -20.43 -6.82
N CYS A 126 15.22 -20.74 -6.39
CA CYS A 126 14.00 -20.15 -6.92
C CYS A 126 13.69 -18.78 -6.24
N ASP A 127 13.68 -17.70 -7.03
CA ASP A 127 13.34 -16.35 -6.56
C ASP A 127 11.98 -16.27 -5.85
N SER A 128 11.00 -17.09 -6.30
CA SER A 128 9.69 -17.11 -5.67
C SER A 128 9.74 -17.66 -4.24
N ALA A 129 10.62 -18.64 -3.95
CA ALA A 129 10.79 -19.17 -2.60
C ALA A 129 11.30 -18.11 -1.62
N LEU A 130 12.24 -17.27 -2.07
CA LEU A 130 12.74 -16.16 -1.27
C LEU A 130 11.64 -15.12 -1.05
N TRP A 131 10.92 -14.77 -2.11
CA TRP A 131 9.85 -13.80 -2.05
C TRP A 131 8.72 -14.22 -1.11
N PHE A 132 8.24 -15.47 -1.16
CA PHE A 132 7.21 -15.98 -0.25
C PHE A 132 7.63 -15.91 1.21
N ARG A 133 8.90 -16.17 1.51
CA ARG A 133 9.44 -16.16 2.89
C ARG A 133 9.68 -14.76 3.44
N GLN A 134 10.01 -13.80 2.57
CA GLN A 134 10.34 -12.42 2.96
C GLN A 134 9.15 -11.48 2.84
N PHE A 135 8.02 -11.98 2.31
CA PHE A 135 6.83 -11.14 2.16
C PHE A 135 6.34 -10.69 3.52
N ASP A 136 6.16 -9.38 3.65
CA ASP A 136 5.63 -8.73 4.83
C ASP A 136 4.78 -7.53 4.40
N SER A 137 3.59 -7.41 4.98
CA SER A 137 2.66 -6.30 4.76
C SER A 137 1.89 -5.99 6.05
N ARG A 138 1.20 -4.86 6.09
CA ARG A 138 0.31 -4.52 7.22
C ARG A 138 -0.95 -5.38 7.26
N ASP A 139 -1.31 -6.03 6.17
CA ASP A 139 -2.43 -6.95 6.08
C ASP A 139 -1.99 -8.35 6.53
N GLU A 140 -2.29 -8.70 7.78
CA GLU A 140 -1.97 -10.01 8.36
C GLU A 140 -2.61 -11.16 7.57
N THR A 141 -3.84 -10.96 7.06
CA THR A 141 -4.54 -11.98 6.25
C THR A 141 -3.78 -12.24 4.95
N LEU A 142 -3.27 -11.19 4.30
CA LEU A 142 -2.47 -11.33 3.09
C LEU A 142 -1.13 -12.01 3.39
N ASN A 143 -0.47 -11.67 4.50
CA ASN A 143 0.76 -12.35 4.95
C ASN A 143 0.52 -13.85 5.10
N ASP A 144 -0.54 -14.25 5.79
CA ASP A 144 -0.89 -15.66 5.99
C ASP A 144 -1.14 -16.38 4.66
N ILE A 145 -1.84 -15.74 3.72
CA ILE A 145 -2.10 -16.31 2.40
C ILE A 145 -0.79 -16.49 1.62
N ILE A 146 0.09 -15.49 1.61
CA ILE A 146 1.37 -15.57 0.87
C ILE A 146 2.31 -16.61 1.52
N HIS A 147 2.39 -16.65 2.83
CA HIS A 147 3.20 -17.66 3.51
C HIS A 147 2.68 -19.10 3.29
N ALA A 148 1.37 -19.27 3.07
CA ALA A 148 0.80 -20.55 2.73
C ALA A 148 1.28 -21.12 1.37
N PHE A 149 1.91 -20.32 0.50
CA PHE A 149 2.54 -20.80 -0.74
C PHE A 149 3.80 -21.63 -0.49
N ILE A 150 4.49 -21.42 0.64
CA ILE A 150 5.81 -22.02 0.91
C ILE A 150 5.78 -23.52 0.79
N GLU A 151 4.84 -24.18 1.47
CA GLU A 151 4.79 -25.64 1.51
C GLU A 151 4.42 -26.26 0.14
N PRO A 152 3.33 -25.89 -0.55
CA PRO A 152 3.05 -26.43 -1.88
C PRO A 152 4.12 -26.08 -2.91
N HIS A 153 4.76 -24.91 -2.83
CA HIS A 153 5.88 -24.56 -3.69
C HIS A 153 7.08 -25.52 -3.48
N ASN A 154 7.43 -25.82 -2.23
CA ASN A 154 8.48 -26.79 -1.91
C ASN A 154 8.13 -28.20 -2.44
N GLN A 155 6.86 -28.62 -2.31
CA GLN A 155 6.39 -29.92 -2.83
C GLN A 155 6.51 -30.01 -4.35
N LEU A 156 6.25 -28.91 -5.08
CA LEU A 156 6.41 -28.84 -6.53
C LEU A 156 7.87 -29.09 -6.96
N HIS A 157 8.81 -28.36 -6.35
CA HIS A 157 10.23 -28.51 -6.64
C HIS A 157 10.76 -29.90 -6.26
N GLN A 158 10.36 -30.42 -5.10
CA GLN A 158 10.73 -31.78 -4.66
C GLN A 158 10.22 -32.84 -5.64
N ALA A 159 8.98 -32.71 -6.15
CA ALA A 159 8.45 -33.63 -7.15
C ALA A 159 9.28 -33.60 -8.43
N GLY A 160 9.72 -32.43 -8.87
CA GLY A 160 10.61 -32.27 -10.02
C GLY A 160 11.98 -32.90 -9.82
N GLU A 161 12.61 -32.65 -8.67
CA GLU A 161 13.90 -33.30 -8.33
C GLU A 161 13.79 -34.84 -8.30
N GLN A 162 12.72 -35.34 -7.72
CA GLN A 162 12.46 -36.78 -7.69
C GLN A 162 12.29 -37.36 -9.09
N ALA A 163 11.50 -36.69 -9.94
CA ALA A 163 11.28 -37.12 -11.32
C ALA A 163 12.61 -37.13 -12.13
N MET A 164 13.44 -36.14 -11.99
CA MET A 164 14.77 -36.09 -12.65
C MET A 164 15.70 -37.20 -12.18
N LYS A 165 15.63 -37.60 -10.90
CA LYS A 165 16.42 -38.72 -10.39
C LYS A 165 15.87 -40.06 -10.87
N GLN A 166 14.56 -40.23 -10.98
CA GLN A 166 13.91 -41.46 -11.38
C GLN A 166 14.02 -41.76 -12.88
N VAL A 167 13.86 -40.77 -13.75
CA VAL A 167 13.99 -40.92 -15.22
C VAL A 167 15.32 -41.56 -15.60
N ARG A 168 16.40 -41.20 -14.92
CA ARG A 168 17.75 -41.78 -15.14
C ARG A 168 17.83 -43.27 -14.80
N ARG A 169 16.89 -43.82 -14.03
CA ARG A 169 16.88 -45.24 -13.54
C ARG A 169 15.84 -46.11 -14.21
N GLU A 170 14.67 -45.58 -14.49
CA GLU A 170 13.44 -46.38 -14.79
C GLU A 170 12.85 -46.11 -16.19
N GLY A 171 13.38 -45.08 -16.91
CA GLY A 171 12.80 -44.62 -18.19
C GLY A 171 11.75 -43.52 -18.02
N SER A 172 11.33 -42.90 -19.15
CA SER A 172 10.63 -41.63 -19.09
C SER A 172 9.13 -41.66 -18.87
N ASP A 173 8.39 -42.56 -19.53
CA ASP A 173 6.93 -42.43 -19.68
C ASP A 173 6.13 -42.49 -18.35
N SER A 174 6.43 -43.45 -17.53
CA SER A 174 5.74 -43.61 -16.20
C SER A 174 6.09 -42.46 -15.30
N VAL A 175 7.40 -42.06 -15.22
CA VAL A 175 7.89 -41.02 -14.35
C VAL A 175 7.32 -39.65 -14.75
N VAL A 176 7.21 -39.38 -16.05
CA VAL A 176 6.63 -38.10 -16.56
C VAL A 176 5.15 -38.01 -16.21
N ASN A 177 4.40 -39.12 -16.36
CA ASN A 177 2.98 -39.13 -16.01
C ASN A 177 2.75 -38.92 -14.51
N ASP A 178 3.53 -39.59 -13.66
CA ASP A 178 3.46 -39.45 -12.21
C ASP A 178 3.85 -38.02 -11.77
N PHE A 179 4.90 -37.43 -12.38
CA PHE A 179 5.28 -36.03 -12.14
C PHE A 179 4.15 -35.10 -12.52
N LYS A 180 3.62 -35.19 -13.75
CA LYS A 180 2.52 -34.33 -14.22
C LYS A 180 1.30 -34.41 -13.30
N HIS A 181 0.95 -35.63 -12.84
CA HIS A 181 -0.18 -35.78 -11.92
C HIS A 181 0.06 -35.03 -10.59
N LYS A 182 1.21 -35.23 -9.95
CA LYS A 182 1.58 -34.54 -8.71
C LYS A 182 1.68 -33.04 -8.92
N ALA A 183 2.38 -32.61 -9.98
CA ALA A 183 2.54 -31.19 -10.29
C ALA A 183 1.19 -30.49 -10.50
N ASN A 184 0.25 -31.12 -11.23
CA ASN A 184 -1.08 -30.54 -11.45
C ASN A 184 -1.88 -30.36 -10.16
N GLN A 185 -1.77 -31.32 -9.21
CA GLN A 185 -2.42 -31.17 -7.89
C GLN A 185 -1.87 -29.98 -7.12
N VAL A 186 -0.54 -29.82 -7.11
CA VAL A 186 0.12 -28.70 -6.44
C VAL A 186 -0.18 -27.39 -7.13
N LEU A 187 -0.13 -27.34 -8.46
CA LEU A 187 -0.47 -26.14 -9.24
C LEU A 187 -1.90 -25.65 -8.98
N LEU A 188 -2.86 -26.59 -8.78
CA LEU A 188 -4.23 -26.23 -8.42
C LEU A 188 -4.28 -25.54 -7.04
N THR A 189 -3.50 -26.03 -6.08
CA THR A 189 -3.37 -25.42 -4.75
C THR A 189 -2.75 -24.01 -4.85
N LEU A 190 -1.64 -23.89 -5.59
CA LEU A 190 -0.98 -22.58 -5.81
C LEU A 190 -1.90 -21.58 -6.51
N LYS A 191 -2.65 -22.04 -7.52
CA LYS A 191 -3.65 -21.21 -8.22
C LYS A 191 -4.76 -20.73 -7.28
N THR A 192 -5.23 -21.61 -6.38
CA THR A 192 -6.26 -21.26 -5.39
C THR A 192 -5.74 -20.23 -4.40
N LEU A 193 -4.51 -20.37 -3.92
CA LEU A 193 -3.85 -19.39 -3.07
C LEU A 193 -3.64 -18.07 -3.82
N GLY A 194 -3.18 -18.12 -5.08
CA GLY A 194 -3.02 -16.93 -5.93
C GLY A 194 -4.32 -16.15 -6.13
N LYS A 195 -5.42 -16.86 -6.36
CA LYS A 195 -6.74 -16.24 -6.46
C LYS A 195 -7.12 -15.55 -5.15
N ARG A 196 -6.97 -16.22 -4.01
CA ARG A 196 -7.27 -15.64 -2.68
C ARG A 196 -6.40 -14.42 -2.37
N ALA A 197 -5.09 -14.50 -2.68
CA ALA A 197 -4.18 -13.36 -2.49
C ALA A 197 -4.60 -12.16 -3.35
N LYS A 198 -4.94 -12.37 -4.62
CA LYS A 198 -5.42 -11.31 -5.51
C LYS A 198 -6.73 -10.70 -5.01
N GLU A 199 -7.71 -11.52 -4.63
CA GLU A 199 -8.98 -11.06 -4.06
C GLU A 199 -8.77 -10.24 -2.78
N GLN A 200 -7.82 -10.64 -1.91
CA GLN A 200 -7.47 -9.89 -0.71
C GLN A 200 -6.87 -8.51 -1.05
N VAL A 201 -5.89 -8.46 -1.97
CA VAL A 201 -5.30 -7.19 -2.45
C VAL A 201 -6.36 -6.29 -3.09
N GLU A 202 -7.24 -6.85 -3.96
CA GLU A 202 -8.29 -6.10 -4.64
C GLU A 202 -9.35 -5.56 -3.67
N SER A 203 -9.67 -6.29 -2.61
CA SER A 203 -10.63 -5.85 -1.59
C SER A 203 -10.20 -4.55 -0.91
N ASP A 204 -8.89 -4.33 -0.88
CA ASP A 204 -8.25 -3.20 -0.21
C ASP A 204 -7.86 -2.05 -1.19
N MET A 205 -8.16 -2.21 -2.49
CA MET A 205 -7.90 -1.21 -3.53
C MET A 205 -9.00 -0.15 -3.62
N ARG A 206 -9.45 0.37 -2.46
CA ARG A 206 -10.51 1.38 -2.42
C ARG A 206 -9.92 2.74 -2.17
N GLN A 207 -10.18 3.66 -3.09
CA GLN A 207 -9.85 5.07 -2.90
C GLN A 207 -11.05 5.83 -2.35
N VAL A 208 -10.77 6.91 -1.63
CA VAL A 208 -11.78 7.77 -1.01
C VAL A 208 -11.46 9.23 -1.35
N LEU A 209 -12.49 10.01 -1.60
CA LEU A 209 -12.40 11.47 -1.73
C LEU A 209 -12.53 12.09 -0.34
N LEU A 210 -11.51 12.80 0.08
CA LEU A 210 -11.48 13.61 1.28
C LEU A 210 -11.68 15.09 0.87
N PHE A 211 -12.86 15.63 1.11
CA PHE A 211 -13.16 17.04 0.81
C PHE A 211 -12.54 17.95 1.85
N ILE A 212 -11.70 18.86 1.39
CA ILE A 212 -10.97 19.82 2.22
C ILE A 212 -11.71 21.16 2.25
N THR A 213 -11.73 21.77 3.42
CA THR A 213 -12.41 23.05 3.67
C THR A 213 -11.57 23.99 4.54
N ASP A 214 -11.77 25.29 4.37
CA ASP A 214 -11.19 26.34 5.23
C ASP A 214 -12.21 26.84 6.27
N ASP A 215 -13.51 26.71 5.97
CA ASP A 215 -14.60 27.31 6.75
C ASP A 215 -15.57 26.27 7.38
N GLY A 216 -15.30 24.99 7.19
CA GLY A 216 -16.16 23.86 7.63
C GLY A 216 -17.48 23.75 6.86
N LYS A 217 -17.68 24.45 5.75
CA LYS A 217 -18.94 24.49 4.99
C LYS A 217 -18.75 24.33 3.51
N THR A 218 -17.73 24.98 2.94
CA THR A 218 -17.49 25.04 1.50
C THR A 218 -16.29 24.17 1.14
N PRO A 219 -16.40 23.26 0.17
CA PRO A 219 -15.27 22.48 -0.29
C PRO A 219 -14.32 23.36 -1.11
N ARG A 220 -13.05 23.36 -0.78
CA ARG A 220 -11.99 24.05 -1.53
C ARG A 220 -11.44 23.16 -2.64
N TYR A 221 -11.08 21.94 -2.30
CA TYR A 221 -10.66 20.86 -3.20
C TYR A 221 -10.94 19.51 -2.53
N ALA A 222 -10.80 18.41 -3.28
CA ALA A 222 -10.86 17.07 -2.74
C ALA A 222 -9.52 16.35 -2.96
N LEU A 223 -9.10 15.58 -1.96
CA LEU A 223 -7.94 14.69 -2.05
C LEU A 223 -8.41 13.27 -2.33
N LEU A 224 -7.83 12.65 -3.34
CA LEU A 224 -7.96 11.22 -3.54
C LEU A 224 -6.89 10.54 -2.69
N ILE A 225 -7.32 9.72 -1.73
CA ILE A 225 -6.47 8.99 -0.79
C ILE A 225 -6.78 7.49 -0.84
N ASP A 226 -5.78 6.65 -0.56
CA ASP A 226 -5.89 5.21 -0.74
C ASP A 226 -6.40 4.49 0.52
N GLU A 227 -6.03 4.95 1.72
CA GLU A 227 -6.33 4.24 2.96
C GLU A 227 -6.54 5.20 4.13
N ILE A 228 -7.78 5.22 4.67
CA ILE A 228 -8.09 5.99 5.87
C ILE A 228 -7.58 5.22 7.08
N ASN A 229 -7.00 5.95 8.05
CA ASN A 229 -6.66 5.38 9.35
C ASN A 229 -7.73 5.76 10.40
N ASP A 230 -7.51 6.83 11.15
CA ASP A 230 -8.41 7.24 12.24
C ASP A 230 -8.30 8.75 12.50
N VAL A 231 -9.14 9.26 13.39
CA VAL A 231 -8.98 10.58 13.99
C VAL A 231 -8.26 10.43 15.33
N ILE A 232 -7.00 10.87 15.37
CA ILE A 232 -6.13 10.72 16.53
C ILE A 232 -6.03 12.06 17.25
N SER A 233 -6.17 12.04 18.60
CA SER A 233 -5.92 13.19 19.45
C SER A 233 -4.46 13.22 19.89
N TYR A 234 -3.75 14.29 19.54
CA TYR A 234 -2.35 14.52 19.93
C TYR A 234 -2.23 15.66 20.92
N ASP A 235 -1.32 15.52 21.87
CA ASP A 235 -0.94 16.61 22.77
C ASP A 235 0.09 17.53 22.08
N ALA A 236 0.11 18.81 22.46
CA ALA A 236 1.05 19.76 21.90
C ALA A 236 2.53 19.37 22.11
N ALA A 237 2.83 18.60 23.16
CA ALA A 237 4.16 18.11 23.47
C ALA A 237 4.65 17.02 22.51
N GLU A 238 3.75 16.32 21.80
CA GLU A 238 4.07 15.28 20.81
C GLU A 238 4.41 15.87 19.43
N PHE A 239 4.20 17.19 19.25
CA PHE A 239 4.46 17.88 17.99
C PHE A 239 5.90 18.35 17.89
N GLN A 240 6.55 18.00 16.78
CA GLN A 240 7.87 18.46 16.40
C GLN A 240 7.80 19.21 15.07
N SER A 241 8.31 20.46 15.04
CA SER A 241 8.41 21.21 13.80
C SER A 241 9.43 20.58 12.84
N THR A 242 9.15 20.64 11.53
CA THR A 242 9.99 20.05 10.45
C THR A 242 11.40 20.61 10.33
N ALA A 243 11.75 21.64 11.10
CA ALA A 243 13.05 22.30 10.97
C ALA A 243 14.26 21.39 11.25
N ASN A 244 14.10 20.24 11.95
CA ASN A 244 15.21 19.47 12.53
C ASN A 244 15.16 17.95 12.31
N GLY A 245 14.48 17.39 11.30
CA GLY A 245 14.33 15.93 11.16
C GLY A 245 14.94 15.32 9.90
N ALA A 246 15.10 13.99 9.87
CA ALA A 246 15.59 13.21 8.73
C ALA A 246 14.72 13.40 7.46
N LEU A 247 13.42 13.66 7.61
CA LEU A 247 12.49 13.99 6.51
C LEU A 247 12.79 15.33 5.84
N SER A 248 13.60 16.19 6.46
CA SER A 248 14.08 17.44 5.84
C SER A 248 14.88 17.22 4.55
N GLN A 249 15.31 15.99 4.27
CA GLN A 249 16.06 15.61 3.07
C GLN A 249 15.15 15.35 1.85
N ILE A 250 13.85 15.03 2.06
CA ILE A 250 12.89 14.82 0.98
C ILE A 250 12.23 16.15 0.65
N LYS A 251 12.80 16.87 -0.34
CA LYS A 251 12.46 18.27 -0.65
C LYS A 251 10.94 18.50 -0.83
N LYS A 252 10.26 17.68 -1.62
CA LYS A 252 8.82 17.86 -1.91
C LYS A 252 7.93 17.67 -0.67
N ILE A 253 8.18 16.63 0.13
CA ILE A 253 7.40 16.37 1.34
C ILE A 253 7.62 17.49 2.35
N ARG A 254 8.87 17.93 2.51
CA ARG A 254 9.23 19.03 3.44
C ARG A 254 8.49 20.34 3.12
N GLU A 255 8.28 20.65 1.85
CA GLU A 255 7.63 21.90 1.43
C GLU A 255 6.18 21.98 1.89
N ILE A 256 5.47 20.85 1.96
CA ILE A 256 4.08 20.79 2.39
C ILE A 256 3.89 20.52 3.89
N LEU A 257 4.91 20.03 4.61
CA LEU A 257 4.77 19.69 6.02
C LEU A 257 4.72 20.92 6.93
N LEU A 258 3.85 20.82 7.96
CA LEU A 258 3.84 21.68 9.15
C LEU A 258 4.76 21.12 10.23
N GLY A 259 4.76 19.81 10.42
CA GLY A 259 5.52 19.12 11.46
C GLY A 259 5.19 17.63 11.52
N ILE A 260 5.65 16.98 12.58
CA ILE A 260 5.49 15.56 12.84
C ILE A 260 4.93 15.39 14.24
N TYR A 261 3.91 14.56 14.40
CA TYR A 261 3.51 14.03 15.68
C TYR A 261 4.19 12.68 15.89
N SER A 262 4.91 12.53 17.00
CA SER A 262 5.60 11.29 17.38
C SER A 262 5.10 10.80 18.73
N ARG A 263 4.86 9.49 18.83
CA ARG A 263 4.47 8.76 20.05
C ARG A 263 5.17 7.41 20.05
N ASP A 264 5.71 7.00 21.19
CA ASP A 264 6.60 5.83 21.31
C ASP A 264 6.01 4.52 20.75
N ASP A 265 4.68 4.34 20.83
CA ASP A 265 3.99 3.10 20.43
C ASP A 265 3.28 3.18 19.08
N GLN A 266 3.46 4.27 18.31
CA GLN A 266 2.75 4.51 17.06
C GLN A 266 3.67 4.99 15.94
N LYS A 267 3.24 4.83 14.68
CA LYS A 267 3.92 5.45 13.54
C LYS A 267 3.84 6.98 13.65
N ASP A 268 4.92 7.64 13.27
CA ASP A 268 4.98 9.10 13.17
C ASP A 268 3.93 9.61 12.18
N CYS A 269 3.17 10.64 12.59
CA CYS A 269 2.18 11.28 11.74
C CYS A 269 2.75 12.55 11.12
N LEU A 270 2.85 12.57 9.79
CA LEU A 270 3.32 13.70 9.00
C LEU A 270 2.18 14.70 8.81
N LEU A 271 2.13 15.76 9.62
CA LEU A 271 1.11 16.79 9.51
C LEU A 271 1.40 17.73 8.34
N PHE A 272 0.49 17.79 7.36
CA PHE A 272 0.67 18.66 6.19
C PHE A 272 -0.20 19.92 6.22
N ASP A 273 0.25 20.93 5.46
CA ASP A 273 -0.43 22.20 5.25
C ASP A 273 -1.31 22.12 4.01
N ILE A 274 -2.63 22.21 4.21
CA ILE A 274 -3.62 22.16 3.13
C ILE A 274 -3.44 23.30 2.11
N ASN A 275 -2.90 24.44 2.52
CA ASN A 275 -2.67 25.59 1.64
C ASN A 275 -1.49 25.32 0.71
N LYS A 276 -0.38 24.84 1.26
CA LYS A 276 0.82 24.54 0.48
C LYS A 276 0.58 23.41 -0.52
N LEU A 277 -0.27 22.44 -0.17
CA LEU A 277 -0.64 21.37 -1.10
C LEU A 277 -1.41 21.88 -2.32
N ALA A 278 -2.23 22.94 -2.15
CA ALA A 278 -2.99 23.54 -3.23
C ALA A 278 -2.16 24.52 -4.09
N ASP A 279 -1.16 25.22 -3.51
CA ASP A 279 -0.50 26.39 -4.10
C ASP A 279 0.79 26.10 -4.89
N GLU A 280 1.19 24.84 -5.13
CA GLU A 280 2.45 24.48 -5.83
C GLU A 280 2.63 25.12 -7.24
N GLN A 281 1.64 25.83 -7.76
CA GLN A 281 1.70 26.49 -9.09
C GLN A 281 2.55 27.75 -9.16
N GLN A 282 2.92 28.40 -8.05
CA GLN A 282 3.59 29.72 -8.12
C GLN A 282 5.12 29.69 -8.28
N THR A 283 5.77 28.53 -8.14
CA THR A 283 7.25 28.49 -8.11
C THR A 283 7.90 28.31 -9.48
N GLN A 284 7.19 27.88 -10.52
CA GLN A 284 7.78 27.68 -11.85
C GLN A 284 7.72 28.88 -12.79
N VAL A 285 6.93 29.91 -12.51
CA VAL A 285 6.78 31.08 -13.41
C VAL A 285 7.85 32.16 -13.14
N LYS A 286 8.61 32.10 -12.05
CA LYS A 286 9.64 33.13 -11.72
C LYS A 286 11.06 32.83 -12.18
N SER A 287 11.31 31.72 -12.90
CA SER A 287 12.65 31.33 -13.37
C SER A 287 12.92 31.60 -14.86
N THR A 288 12.00 32.26 -15.56
CA THR A 288 12.20 32.63 -16.98
C THR A 288 11.78 34.11 -17.21
N ALA A 289 12.46 35.02 -16.56
CA ALA A 289 12.45 36.43 -16.90
C ALA A 289 13.88 37.01 -16.75
#